data_2d499ed5d2ed7bbe11433f7121d976d9
#
_entry.id   2d499ed5d2ed7bbe11433f7121d976d9
#
_cell.length_a   1.000
_cell.length_b   1.000
_cell.length_c   1.000
_cell.angle_alpha   90.00
_cell.angle_beta   90.00
_cell.angle_gamma   90.00
#
_symmetry.space_group_name_H-M   'P 1'
#
loop_
_entity.id
_entity.type
_entity.pdbx_description
1 polymer ?
#
loop_
_entity_poly.entity_id
_entity_poly.type
_entity_poly.pdbx_seq_one_letter_code
_entity_poly.pdbx_strand_id
1 'polypeptide(L)'
;IVIAHRLSTVENAENIIVLKNGEIVENGSHEELMSLENSYYDLYKNQFKDEVEPPKKGYISHNAQFNLSEFQTSNFVEEAWYENKSWIKIFLPLSWIYRFLFKIFRNRAIASSWKPDIKTIVIGNITVGGTGKTPLTIWLTNELKKQGYRPGIVSRGYKGSTKNYPMQIDYSSSASDVGDEPMIIFKNTLSPVVVGPDRVESAKYLISKNNCDILLSDDGLQHFRLGRDVEIAMIDGIRKFGNNHLLPAGPLREPIKKLEQVDFVINTNNFYSSEAEKLENNYLMTYKPVKWVSLQ
;
A
#
# COMPACT_ATOMS: atom_id res chain seq x y z
N ILE A 1 -14.31 -9.42 8.36
CA ILE A 1 -15.13 -8.68 7.38
C ILE A 1 -14.22 -8.34 6.21
N VAL A 2 -14.59 -8.76 5.02
CA VAL A 2 -13.90 -8.47 3.76
C VAL A 2 -14.81 -7.56 2.93
N ILE A 3 -14.30 -6.42 2.49
CA ILE A 3 -14.99 -5.62 1.47
C ILE A 3 -14.46 -6.11 0.13
N ALA A 4 -15.30 -6.76 -0.64
CA ALA A 4 -14.89 -7.34 -1.89
C ALA A 4 -15.31 -6.44 -3.07
N HIS A 5 -14.33 -6.08 -3.87
CA HIS A 5 -14.54 -5.54 -5.22
C HIS A 5 -14.70 -6.66 -6.27
N ARG A 6 -14.45 -7.92 -5.88
CA ARG A 6 -14.66 -9.11 -6.70
C ARG A 6 -15.46 -10.13 -5.90
N LEU A 7 -16.56 -10.60 -6.48
CA LEU A 7 -17.46 -11.56 -5.84
C LEU A 7 -16.79 -12.91 -5.58
N SER A 8 -15.82 -13.34 -6.39
CA SER A 8 -15.00 -14.53 -6.16
C SER A 8 -14.23 -14.52 -4.82
N THR A 9 -14.10 -13.34 -4.20
CA THR A 9 -13.45 -13.22 -2.88
C THR A 9 -14.41 -13.50 -1.72
N VAL A 10 -15.72 -13.47 -1.96
CA VAL A 10 -16.77 -13.66 -0.92
C VAL A 10 -17.54 -14.96 -1.07
N GLU A 11 -17.35 -15.72 -2.13
CA GLU A 11 -18.05 -17.01 -2.34
C GLU A 11 -17.89 -17.99 -1.16
N ASN A 12 -16.71 -17.97 -0.52
CA ASN A 12 -16.39 -18.82 0.63
C ASN A 12 -16.64 -18.14 1.98
N ALA A 13 -17.31 -16.98 2.01
CA ALA A 13 -17.61 -16.29 3.26
C ALA A 13 -18.81 -16.96 3.95
N GLU A 14 -18.71 -17.16 5.28
CA GLU A 14 -19.80 -17.73 6.08
C GLU A 14 -21.06 -16.86 6.05
N ASN A 15 -20.89 -15.54 5.87
CA ASN A 15 -21.98 -14.59 5.80
C ASN A 15 -21.62 -13.39 4.91
N ILE A 16 -22.49 -13.11 3.94
CA ILE A 16 -22.37 -12.02 2.97
C ILE A 16 -23.45 -10.99 3.28
N ILE A 17 -23.07 -9.72 3.38
CA ILE A 17 -23.99 -8.60 3.58
C ILE A 17 -23.96 -7.74 2.32
N VAL A 18 -25.11 -7.59 1.69
CA VAL A 18 -25.27 -6.72 0.51
C VAL A 18 -25.82 -5.36 0.95
N LEU A 19 -25.09 -4.31 0.57
CA LEU A 19 -25.46 -2.93 0.88
C LEU A 19 -25.92 -2.21 -0.38
N LYS A 20 -27.06 -1.53 -0.30
CA LYS A 20 -27.55 -0.62 -1.35
C LYS A 20 -27.99 0.68 -0.70
N ASN A 21 -27.45 1.80 -1.17
CA ASN A 21 -27.72 3.15 -0.61
C ASN A 21 -27.46 3.25 0.92
N GLY A 22 -26.48 2.48 1.44
CA GLY A 22 -26.15 2.51 2.86
C GLY A 22 -27.00 1.63 3.77
N GLU A 23 -28.02 0.94 3.22
CA GLU A 23 -28.88 -0.01 3.95
C GLU A 23 -28.53 -1.46 3.60
N ILE A 24 -28.67 -2.35 4.57
CA ILE A 24 -28.52 -3.79 4.35
C ILE A 24 -29.78 -4.26 3.62
N VAL A 25 -29.62 -4.69 2.37
CA VAL A 25 -30.73 -5.20 1.54
C VAL A 25 -30.78 -6.72 1.52
N GLU A 26 -29.64 -7.39 1.72
CA GLU A 26 -29.58 -8.84 1.76
C GLU A 26 -28.48 -9.29 2.73
N ASN A 27 -28.68 -10.46 3.34
CA ASN A 27 -27.74 -11.06 4.27
C ASN A 27 -27.91 -12.59 4.25
N GLY A 28 -26.81 -13.33 4.06
CA GLY A 28 -26.81 -14.80 4.03
C GLY A 28 -25.52 -15.36 3.45
N SER A 29 -25.48 -16.69 3.31
CA SER A 29 -24.40 -17.38 2.59
C SER A 29 -24.49 -17.16 1.08
N HIS A 30 -23.41 -17.48 0.35
CA HIS A 30 -23.41 -17.42 -1.12
C HIS A 30 -24.57 -18.22 -1.74
N GLU A 31 -24.79 -19.44 -1.29
CA GLU A 31 -25.83 -20.31 -1.82
C GLU A 31 -27.24 -19.77 -1.54
N GLU A 32 -27.48 -19.24 -0.35
CA GLU A 32 -28.74 -18.61 0.02
C GLU A 32 -29.06 -17.40 -0.84
N LEU A 33 -28.08 -16.47 -0.96
CA LEU A 33 -28.24 -15.23 -1.72
C LEU A 33 -28.37 -15.47 -3.24
N MET A 34 -27.71 -16.50 -3.77
CA MET A 34 -27.88 -16.92 -5.16
C MET A 34 -29.28 -17.49 -5.43
N SER A 35 -29.87 -18.22 -4.45
CA SER A 35 -31.20 -18.79 -4.57
C SER A 35 -32.35 -17.76 -4.50
N LEU A 36 -32.09 -16.60 -3.88
CA LEU A 36 -33.05 -15.51 -3.76
C LEU A 36 -33.23 -14.70 -5.06
N GLU A 37 -32.32 -14.82 -6.02
CA GLU A 37 -32.30 -14.12 -7.32
C GLU A 37 -32.49 -12.59 -7.23
N ASN A 38 -31.98 -11.97 -6.16
CA ASN A 38 -32.10 -10.53 -5.89
C ASN A 38 -30.80 -9.74 -6.22
N SER A 39 -30.52 -8.67 -5.50
CA SER A 39 -29.40 -7.75 -5.76
C SER A 39 -28.02 -8.43 -5.77
N TYR A 40 -27.79 -9.41 -4.90
CA TYR A 40 -26.56 -10.21 -4.90
C TYR A 40 -26.41 -11.03 -6.18
N TYR A 41 -27.46 -11.70 -6.58
CA TYR A 41 -27.51 -12.52 -7.80
C TYR A 41 -27.26 -11.67 -9.06
N ASP A 42 -27.88 -10.48 -9.13
CA ASP A 42 -27.66 -9.55 -10.23
C ASP A 42 -26.21 -9.06 -10.29
N LEU A 43 -25.62 -8.72 -9.14
CA LEU A 43 -24.21 -8.34 -9.03
C LEU A 43 -23.29 -9.49 -9.46
N TYR A 44 -23.60 -10.72 -9.02
CA TYR A 44 -22.85 -11.91 -9.36
C TYR A 44 -22.91 -12.21 -10.86
N LYS A 45 -24.11 -12.26 -11.43
CA LYS A 45 -24.30 -12.48 -12.87
C LYS A 45 -23.65 -11.39 -13.75
N ASN A 46 -23.72 -10.15 -13.33
CA ASN A 46 -23.13 -9.05 -14.11
C ASN A 46 -21.60 -9.11 -14.12
N GLN A 47 -20.96 -9.57 -13.04
CA GLN A 47 -19.51 -9.77 -13.01
C GLN A 47 -19.03 -10.97 -13.86
N PHE A 48 -19.84 -12.04 -13.95
CA PHE A 48 -19.48 -13.23 -14.73
C PHE A 48 -20.00 -13.20 -16.17
N LYS A 49 -20.89 -12.26 -16.54
CA LYS A 49 -21.28 -12.06 -17.95
C LYS A 49 -20.15 -11.55 -18.83
N ASP A 50 -19.14 -10.88 -18.23
CA ASP A 50 -17.97 -10.38 -18.95
C ASP A 50 -16.93 -11.47 -19.26
N GLU A 51 -17.08 -12.70 -18.71
CA GLU A 51 -16.14 -13.80 -18.94
C GLU A 51 -16.58 -14.84 -20.01
N VAL A 52 -17.80 -14.77 -20.58
CA VAL A 52 -18.37 -15.91 -21.37
C VAL A 52 -18.82 -15.58 -22.81
N GLU A 53 -18.80 -14.37 -23.34
CA GLU A 53 -19.10 -14.17 -24.78
C GLU A 53 -18.14 -13.18 -25.48
N PRO A 54 -17.68 -13.55 -26.73
CA PRO A 54 -16.95 -12.60 -27.56
C PRO A 54 -17.89 -11.50 -28.07
N PRO A 55 -17.43 -10.25 -28.23
CA PRO A 55 -18.29 -9.12 -28.52
C PRO A 55 -18.88 -9.19 -29.91
N LYS A 56 -20.21 -9.23 -30.02
CA LYS A 56 -20.93 -8.89 -31.27
C LYS A 56 -20.87 -7.38 -31.48
N LYS A 57 -20.49 -7.03 -32.72
CA LYS A 57 -20.33 -5.66 -33.21
C LYS A 57 -21.58 -4.78 -32.98
N GLY A 58 -21.32 -3.57 -32.50
CA GLY A 58 -22.13 -2.38 -32.77
C GLY A 58 -22.94 -1.87 -31.58
N TYR A 59 -22.41 -0.87 -30.87
CA TYR A 59 -23.01 0.45 -30.71
C TYR A 59 -22.01 1.35 -29.98
N ILE A 60 -21.66 2.46 -30.64
CA ILE A 60 -20.80 3.52 -30.14
C ILE A 60 -21.69 4.48 -29.33
N SER A 61 -21.35 4.74 -28.10
CA SER A 61 -21.70 6.00 -27.45
C SER A 61 -20.52 6.54 -26.62
N HIS A 62 -20.30 7.80 -26.77
CA HIS A 62 -19.12 8.57 -26.46
C HIS A 62 -18.73 8.66 -24.97
N ASN A 63 -17.40 8.71 -24.77
CA ASN A 63 -16.64 9.41 -23.73
C ASN A 63 -16.53 8.77 -22.33
N ALA A 64 -15.59 7.86 -22.24
CA ALA A 64 -14.47 7.86 -21.26
C ALA A 64 -13.50 6.78 -21.71
N GLN A 65 -12.42 7.17 -22.36
CA GLN A 65 -11.29 6.27 -22.62
C GLN A 65 -10.60 5.96 -21.29
N PHE A 66 -11.12 4.97 -20.57
CA PHE A 66 -10.33 4.24 -19.57
C PHE A 66 -9.36 3.35 -20.35
N ASN A 67 -8.08 3.62 -20.22
CA ASN A 67 -7.03 2.81 -20.81
C ASN A 67 -6.98 1.46 -20.08
N LEU A 68 -7.80 0.52 -20.52
CA LEU A 68 -7.84 -0.87 -20.02
C LEU A 68 -6.52 -1.62 -20.19
N SER A 69 -5.64 -1.14 -21.08
CA SER A 69 -4.34 -1.76 -21.33
C SER A 69 -3.35 -1.62 -20.17
N GLU A 70 -3.39 -0.52 -19.39
CA GLU A 70 -2.53 -0.36 -18.20
C GLU A 70 -3.00 -1.22 -17.02
N PHE A 71 -4.30 -1.48 -16.92
CA PHE A 71 -4.87 -2.28 -15.83
C PHE A 71 -4.66 -3.78 -16.03
N GLN A 72 -4.67 -4.26 -17.27
CA GLN A 72 -4.43 -5.68 -17.59
C GLN A 72 -2.96 -6.08 -17.48
N THR A 73 -2.03 -5.19 -17.84
CA THR A 73 -0.60 -5.49 -17.75
C THR A 73 -0.08 -5.58 -16.31
N SER A 74 -0.59 -4.76 -15.39
CA SER A 74 -0.19 -4.84 -13.98
C SER A 74 -0.67 -6.13 -13.31
N ASN A 75 -1.88 -6.58 -13.61
CA ASN A 75 -2.44 -7.81 -13.05
C ASN A 75 -1.71 -9.07 -13.55
N PHE A 76 -1.33 -9.14 -14.82
CA PHE A 76 -0.67 -10.30 -15.41
C PHE A 76 0.73 -10.56 -14.82
N VAL A 77 1.52 -9.51 -14.62
CA VAL A 77 2.86 -9.63 -14.02
C VAL A 77 2.76 -9.93 -12.53
N GLU A 78 1.85 -9.26 -11.83
CA GLU A 78 1.60 -9.49 -10.40
C GLU A 78 1.16 -10.92 -10.13
N GLU A 79 0.21 -11.42 -10.91
CA GLU A 79 -0.25 -12.82 -10.88
C GLU A 79 0.92 -13.79 -11.09
N ALA A 80 1.79 -13.53 -12.08
CA ALA A 80 2.95 -14.37 -12.33
C ALA A 80 3.95 -14.41 -11.17
N TRP A 81 4.10 -13.32 -10.40
CA TRP A 81 4.94 -13.28 -9.21
C TRP A 81 4.37 -14.10 -8.06
N TYR A 82 3.06 -14.05 -7.85
CA TYR A 82 2.39 -14.69 -6.70
C TYR A 82 1.97 -16.13 -6.98
N GLU A 83 1.64 -16.47 -8.22
CA GLU A 83 1.37 -17.83 -8.65
C GLU A 83 2.64 -18.60 -9.11
N ASN A 84 3.80 -17.96 -9.04
CA ASN A 84 5.09 -18.55 -9.42
C ASN A 84 5.10 -19.13 -10.85
N LYS A 85 4.52 -18.41 -11.81
CA LYS A 85 4.46 -18.85 -13.22
C LYS A 85 5.86 -18.98 -13.80
N SER A 86 6.14 -20.09 -14.49
CA SER A 86 7.50 -20.44 -14.94
C SER A 86 8.09 -19.43 -15.94
N TRP A 87 7.27 -18.77 -16.77
CA TRP A 87 7.73 -17.82 -17.77
C TRP A 87 8.41 -16.59 -17.18
N ILE A 88 8.03 -16.18 -15.94
CA ILE A 88 8.61 -15.01 -15.29
C ILE A 88 10.10 -15.16 -15.01
N LYS A 89 10.60 -16.41 -14.94
CA LYS A 89 12.01 -16.73 -14.68
C LYS A 89 12.94 -16.28 -15.81
N ILE A 90 12.43 -15.98 -17.01
CA ILE A 90 13.21 -15.39 -18.11
C ILE A 90 13.82 -14.03 -17.71
N PHE A 91 13.22 -13.35 -16.74
CA PHE A 91 13.69 -12.07 -16.22
C PHE A 91 14.74 -12.18 -15.09
N LEU A 92 15.12 -13.39 -14.68
CA LEU A 92 16.14 -13.56 -13.63
C LEU A 92 17.48 -12.88 -13.91
N PRO A 93 18.02 -12.88 -15.16
CA PRO A 93 19.24 -12.12 -15.46
C PRO A 93 19.08 -10.61 -15.20
N LEU A 94 17.90 -10.04 -15.51
CA LEU A 94 17.58 -8.65 -15.22
C LEU A 94 17.50 -8.38 -13.72
N SER A 95 17.00 -9.34 -12.94
CA SER A 95 16.96 -9.21 -11.48
C SER A 95 18.36 -9.21 -10.85
N TRP A 96 19.34 -9.90 -11.44
CA TRP A 96 20.75 -9.83 -11.03
C TRP A 96 21.34 -8.45 -11.33
N ILE A 97 21.05 -7.90 -12.51
CA ILE A 97 21.45 -6.53 -12.87
C ILE A 97 20.81 -5.53 -11.91
N TYR A 98 19.50 -5.67 -11.66
CA TYR A 98 18.78 -4.83 -10.70
C TYR A 98 19.44 -4.87 -9.31
N ARG A 99 19.74 -6.07 -8.79
CA ARG A 99 20.40 -6.26 -7.50
C ARG A 99 21.76 -5.54 -7.44
N PHE A 100 22.56 -5.66 -8.50
CA PHE A 100 23.86 -5.02 -8.58
C PHE A 100 23.75 -3.48 -8.59
N LEU A 101 22.90 -2.94 -9.45
CA LEU A 101 22.66 -1.49 -9.54
C LEU A 101 22.06 -0.97 -8.24
N PHE A 102 21.09 -1.66 -7.67
CA PHE A 102 20.48 -1.29 -6.39
C PHE A 102 21.53 -1.18 -5.27
N LYS A 103 22.47 -2.13 -5.19
CA LYS A 103 23.57 -2.09 -4.22
C LYS A 103 24.43 -0.85 -4.40
N ILE A 104 24.77 -0.49 -5.64
CA ILE A 104 25.56 0.71 -5.93
C ILE A 104 24.80 1.98 -5.52
N PHE A 105 23.54 2.11 -5.95
CA PHE A 105 22.72 3.27 -5.61
C PHE A 105 22.50 3.40 -4.11
N ARG A 106 22.19 2.30 -3.43
CA ARG A 106 22.04 2.24 -1.98
C ARG A 106 23.30 2.74 -1.26
N ASN A 107 24.47 2.22 -1.63
CA ASN A 107 25.73 2.60 -0.98
C ASN A 107 26.06 4.09 -1.19
N ARG A 108 25.82 4.61 -2.40
CA ARG A 108 25.98 6.05 -2.70
C ARG A 108 25.01 6.90 -1.89
N ALA A 109 23.74 6.48 -1.81
CA ALA A 109 22.72 7.19 -1.07
C ALA A 109 23.03 7.23 0.44
N ILE A 110 23.52 6.13 1.01
CA ILE A 110 23.95 6.07 2.42
C ILE A 110 25.15 6.98 2.65
N ALA A 111 26.15 6.98 1.75
CA ALA A 111 27.34 7.84 1.86
C ALA A 111 27.00 9.34 1.82
N SER A 112 25.89 9.72 1.18
CA SER A 112 25.38 11.10 1.11
C SER A 112 24.13 11.31 1.99
N SER A 113 23.93 10.46 3.00
CA SER A 113 22.75 10.58 3.86
C SER A 113 22.82 11.80 4.77
N TRP A 114 21.67 12.43 4.93
CA TRP A 114 21.46 13.49 5.90
C TRP A 114 20.57 12.97 7.03
N LYS A 115 21.02 13.13 8.26
CA LYS A 115 20.26 12.73 9.44
C LYS A 115 19.67 13.97 10.10
N PRO A 116 18.34 14.00 10.35
CA PRO A 116 17.71 15.06 11.16
C PRO A 116 18.21 15.06 12.61
N ASP A 117 18.15 16.21 13.26
CA ASP A 117 18.43 16.34 14.68
C ASP A 117 17.30 15.76 15.58
N ILE A 118 16.15 15.48 14.96
CA ILE A 118 15.00 14.84 15.64
C ILE A 118 14.94 13.34 15.31
N LYS A 119 14.31 12.56 16.18
CA LYS A 119 14.16 11.12 15.97
C LYS A 119 13.37 10.82 14.70
N THR A 120 13.89 9.92 13.90
CA THR A 120 13.32 9.58 12.56
C THR A 120 12.93 8.12 12.52
N ILE A 121 11.65 7.86 12.27
CA ILE A 121 11.06 6.54 12.08
C ILE A 121 10.72 6.38 10.60
N VAL A 122 11.22 5.32 9.98
CA VAL A 122 10.92 5.00 8.57
C VAL A 122 10.00 3.78 8.53
N ILE A 123 8.86 3.94 7.89
CA ILE A 123 7.89 2.87 7.63
C ILE A 123 7.96 2.53 6.14
N GLY A 124 8.04 1.24 5.82
CA GLY A 124 8.08 0.81 4.43
C GLY A 124 7.86 -0.68 4.26
N ASN A 125 8.10 -1.17 3.06
CA ASN A 125 8.04 -2.59 2.74
C ASN A 125 9.13 -2.98 1.76
N ILE A 126 9.43 -4.27 1.67
CA ILE A 126 10.43 -4.82 0.75
C ILE A 126 9.81 -5.37 -0.55
N THR A 127 8.48 -5.36 -0.68
CA THR A 127 7.75 -5.83 -1.86
C THR A 127 7.09 -4.68 -2.61
N VAL A 128 6.67 -4.90 -3.84
CA VAL A 128 5.76 -4.02 -4.57
C VAL A 128 4.33 -4.26 -4.06
N GLY A 129 3.51 -3.21 -4.03
CA GLY A 129 2.10 -3.28 -3.67
C GLY A 129 1.76 -2.76 -2.27
N GLY A 130 0.48 -2.73 -1.95
CA GLY A 130 -0.04 -2.28 -0.66
C GLY A 130 0.20 -3.33 0.43
N THR A 131 0.81 -2.92 1.54
CA THR A 131 1.09 -3.78 2.71
C THR A 131 0.53 -3.19 4.00
N GLY A 132 -0.34 -2.17 3.91
CA GLY A 132 -0.93 -1.52 5.08
C GLY A 132 -0.05 -0.46 5.75
N LYS A 133 0.90 0.14 5.04
CA LYS A 133 1.77 1.21 5.58
C LYS A 133 0.97 2.40 6.10
N THR A 134 0.05 2.91 5.30
CA THR A 134 -0.76 4.09 5.64
C THR A 134 -1.54 3.94 6.95
N PRO A 135 -2.28 2.85 7.19
CA PRO A 135 -2.92 2.60 8.49
C PRO A 135 -1.93 2.55 9.66
N LEU A 136 -0.76 1.92 9.49
CA LEU A 136 0.27 1.90 10.53
C LEU A 136 0.80 3.31 10.81
N THR A 137 1.09 4.09 9.75
CA THR A 137 1.56 5.49 9.89
C THR A 137 0.55 6.32 10.66
N ILE A 138 -0.75 6.18 10.37
CA ILE A 138 -1.83 6.87 11.09
C ILE A 138 -1.87 6.44 12.56
N TRP A 139 -1.89 5.14 12.82
CA TRP A 139 -1.93 4.61 14.18
C TRP A 139 -0.73 5.07 15.00
N LEU A 140 0.48 4.91 14.47
CA LEU A 140 1.71 5.27 15.17
C LEU A 140 1.77 6.79 15.45
N THR A 141 1.37 7.61 14.45
CA THR A 141 1.31 9.07 14.62
C THR A 141 0.38 9.44 15.78
N ASN A 142 -0.83 8.85 15.81
CA ASN A 142 -1.80 9.15 16.87
C ASN A 142 -1.34 8.64 18.25
N GLU A 143 -0.67 7.50 18.29
CA GLU A 143 -0.13 6.95 19.54
C GLU A 143 1.02 7.82 20.10
N LEU A 144 1.94 8.27 19.23
CA LEU A 144 2.99 9.22 19.62
C LEU A 144 2.41 10.54 20.14
N LYS A 145 1.34 11.05 19.52
CA LYS A 145 0.64 12.26 20.03
C LYS A 145 0.05 12.05 21.41
N LYS A 146 -0.55 10.90 21.69
CA LYS A 146 -1.06 10.57 23.05
C LYS A 146 0.05 10.56 24.09
N GLN A 147 1.27 10.19 23.71
CA GLN A 147 2.45 10.20 24.56
C GLN A 147 3.11 11.59 24.68
N GLY A 148 2.53 12.62 24.06
CA GLY A 148 2.99 14.00 24.17
C GLY A 148 4.00 14.42 23.10
N TYR A 149 4.34 13.56 22.14
CA TYR A 149 5.20 13.93 21.02
C TYR A 149 4.46 14.74 19.96
N ARG A 150 5.22 15.46 19.14
CA ARG A 150 4.73 16.26 18.02
C ARG A 150 5.24 15.68 16.70
N PRO A 151 4.62 14.60 16.22
CA PRO A 151 5.06 13.94 14.99
C PRO A 151 4.76 14.77 13.75
N GLY A 152 5.72 14.80 12.82
CA GLY A 152 5.55 15.29 11.47
C GLY A 152 5.80 14.16 10.48
N ILE A 153 5.09 14.17 9.35
CA ILE A 153 5.12 13.07 8.38
C ILE A 153 5.64 13.58 7.03
N VAL A 154 6.53 12.79 6.41
CA VAL A 154 6.94 12.99 5.02
C VAL A 154 6.49 11.81 4.17
N SER A 155 5.88 12.10 3.03
CA SER A 155 5.40 11.10 2.07
C SER A 155 5.79 11.48 0.64
N ARG A 156 5.66 10.54 -0.30
CA ARG A 156 6.05 10.77 -1.70
C ARG A 156 5.08 11.67 -2.45
N GLY A 157 3.79 11.62 -2.08
CA GLY A 157 2.75 12.19 -2.90
C GLY A 157 2.48 11.37 -4.17
N TYR A 158 2.47 10.04 -4.03
CA TYR A 158 2.23 9.15 -5.17
C TYR A 158 0.89 9.45 -5.83
N LYS A 159 0.87 9.53 -7.18
CA LYS A 159 -0.25 9.97 -8.02
C LYS A 159 -0.70 11.42 -7.83
N GLY A 160 -0.02 12.22 -7.00
CA GLY A 160 -0.29 13.65 -6.94
C GLY A 160 0.18 14.37 -8.21
N SER A 161 -0.58 15.37 -8.63
CA SER A 161 -0.31 16.16 -9.85
C SER A 161 0.55 17.38 -9.61
N THR A 162 0.79 17.77 -8.34
CA THR A 162 1.59 18.95 -8.01
C THR A 162 3.01 18.85 -8.56
N LYS A 163 3.53 20.00 -9.02
CA LYS A 163 4.95 20.15 -9.43
C LYS A 163 5.74 20.99 -8.44
N ASN A 164 5.08 21.60 -7.47
CA ASN A 164 5.68 22.49 -6.49
C ASN A 164 6.05 21.70 -5.23
N TYR A 165 7.25 21.13 -5.22
CA TYR A 165 7.77 20.37 -4.09
C TYR A 165 8.88 21.12 -3.36
N PRO A 166 9.05 20.92 -2.04
CA PRO A 166 8.14 20.18 -1.12
C PRO A 166 6.84 20.95 -0.87
N MET A 167 5.72 20.24 -0.73
CA MET A 167 4.41 20.84 -0.48
C MET A 167 3.84 20.31 0.84
N GLN A 168 3.48 21.23 1.75
CA GLN A 168 2.77 20.90 2.97
C GLN A 168 1.28 20.78 2.68
N ILE A 169 0.66 19.73 3.19
CA ILE A 169 -0.78 19.50 3.07
C ILE A 169 -1.53 20.37 4.09
N ASP A 170 -2.60 20.98 3.64
CA ASP A 170 -3.55 21.73 4.45
C ASP A 170 -4.99 21.37 4.07
N TYR A 171 -5.97 22.06 4.70
CA TYR A 171 -7.39 21.81 4.45
C TYR A 171 -7.87 22.22 3.04
N SER A 172 -7.11 23.04 2.33
CA SER A 172 -7.40 23.46 0.95
C SER A 172 -6.81 22.51 -0.08
N SER A 173 -5.91 21.63 0.35
CA SER A 173 -5.23 20.66 -0.53
C SER A 173 -6.21 19.60 -1.03
N SER A 174 -6.10 19.22 -2.30
CA SER A 174 -6.88 18.13 -2.89
C SER A 174 -6.08 16.83 -2.97
N ALA A 175 -6.76 15.68 -2.91
CA ALA A 175 -6.12 14.38 -3.09
C ALA A 175 -5.49 14.25 -4.49
N SER A 176 -6.06 14.92 -5.51
CA SER A 176 -5.50 14.98 -6.86
C SER A 176 -4.15 15.68 -6.92
N ASP A 177 -3.87 16.63 -6.02
CA ASP A 177 -2.61 17.36 -5.99
C ASP A 177 -1.52 16.63 -5.22
N VAL A 178 -1.87 16.11 -4.05
CA VAL A 178 -0.90 15.57 -3.09
C VAL A 178 -0.87 14.03 -3.03
N GLY A 179 -1.84 13.37 -3.64
CA GLY A 179 -2.05 11.92 -3.58
C GLY A 179 -3.03 11.50 -2.48
N ASP A 180 -3.69 10.38 -2.67
CA ASP A 180 -4.72 9.86 -1.76
C ASP A 180 -4.15 9.49 -0.39
N GLU A 181 -3.04 8.74 -0.35
CA GLU A 181 -2.45 8.24 0.90
C GLU A 181 -2.01 9.38 1.83
N PRO A 182 -1.25 10.40 1.40
CA PRO A 182 -0.88 11.52 2.25
C PRO A 182 -2.08 12.33 2.74
N MET A 183 -3.12 12.48 1.90
CA MET A 183 -4.36 13.16 2.29
C MET A 183 -5.10 12.40 3.39
N ILE A 184 -5.18 11.06 3.29
CA ILE A 184 -5.79 10.20 4.31
C ILE A 184 -5.01 10.31 5.63
N ILE A 185 -3.66 10.30 5.57
CA ILE A 185 -2.81 10.48 6.75
C ILE A 185 -3.11 11.84 7.41
N PHE A 186 -3.11 12.93 6.64
CA PHE A 186 -3.40 14.26 7.15
C PHE A 186 -4.76 14.34 7.84
N LYS A 187 -5.84 13.89 7.17
CA LYS A 187 -7.20 13.94 7.70
C LYS A 187 -7.39 13.13 8.99
N ASN A 188 -6.66 12.02 9.15
CA ASN A 188 -6.81 11.14 10.31
C ASN A 188 -5.85 11.45 11.47
N THR A 189 -4.81 12.25 11.23
CA THR A 189 -3.83 12.58 12.26
C THR A 189 -3.83 14.04 12.64
N LEU A 190 -4.21 14.93 11.73
CA LEU A 190 -4.09 16.40 11.86
C LEU A 190 -2.66 16.83 12.24
N SER A 191 -1.68 16.00 11.92
CA SER A 191 -0.26 16.31 12.05
C SER A 191 0.25 16.96 10.78
N PRO A 192 1.34 17.75 10.82
CA PRO A 192 1.95 18.28 9.62
C PRO A 192 2.40 17.15 8.69
N VAL A 193 1.93 17.18 7.44
CA VAL A 193 2.30 16.25 6.38
C VAL A 193 2.91 17.03 5.22
N VAL A 194 4.10 16.62 4.78
CA VAL A 194 4.78 17.22 3.63
C VAL A 194 5.02 16.16 2.57
N VAL A 195 4.63 16.45 1.34
CA VAL A 195 4.85 15.59 0.19
C VAL A 195 6.00 16.09 -0.68
N GLY A 196 6.75 15.14 -1.23
CA GLY A 196 7.82 15.44 -2.18
C GLY A 196 8.63 14.21 -2.58
N PRO A 197 9.20 14.21 -3.80
CA PRO A 197 10.01 13.10 -4.31
C PRO A 197 11.34 12.98 -3.53
N ASP A 198 11.96 14.08 -3.11
CA ASP A 198 13.15 14.09 -2.25
C ASP A 198 12.72 14.17 -0.77
N ARG A 199 12.89 13.06 -0.06
CA ARG A 199 12.53 12.96 1.37
C ARG A 199 13.38 13.84 2.27
N VAL A 200 14.62 14.11 1.88
CA VAL A 200 15.53 14.98 2.65
C VAL A 200 15.04 16.41 2.61
N GLU A 201 14.72 16.91 1.41
CA GLU A 201 14.21 18.27 1.26
C GLU A 201 12.81 18.42 1.91
N SER A 202 11.95 17.41 1.78
CA SER A 202 10.65 17.39 2.47
C SER A 202 10.80 17.42 4.00
N ALA A 203 11.76 16.68 4.54
CA ALA A 203 12.03 16.63 5.97
C ALA A 203 12.61 17.96 6.48
N LYS A 204 13.56 18.56 5.77
CA LYS A 204 14.11 19.88 6.10
C LYS A 204 13.03 20.95 6.12
N TYR A 205 12.17 20.96 5.08
CA TYR A 205 11.05 21.89 5.00
C TYR A 205 10.10 21.70 6.19
N LEU A 206 9.68 20.46 6.46
CA LEU A 206 8.78 20.14 7.55
C LEU A 206 9.34 20.59 8.90
N ILE A 207 10.59 20.27 9.21
CA ILE A 207 11.26 20.63 10.48
C ILE A 207 11.39 22.14 10.61
N SER A 208 11.73 22.85 9.52
CA SER A 208 11.89 24.30 9.54
C SER A 208 10.59 25.09 9.74
N LYS A 209 9.45 24.51 9.34
CA LYS A 209 8.15 25.18 9.38
C LYS A 209 7.25 24.75 10.54
N ASN A 210 7.54 23.58 11.11
CA ASN A 210 6.69 22.99 12.15
C ASN A 210 7.53 22.59 13.36
N ASN A 211 6.98 22.78 14.54
CA ASN A 211 7.66 22.41 15.80
C ASN A 211 7.51 20.90 16.06
N CYS A 212 8.06 20.06 15.16
CA CYS A 212 8.04 18.61 15.30
C CYS A 212 9.27 18.12 16.08
N ASP A 213 9.09 17.08 16.90
CA ASP A 213 10.15 16.41 17.68
C ASP A 213 10.37 14.96 17.23
N ILE A 214 9.48 14.41 16.40
CA ILE A 214 9.62 13.13 15.74
C ILE A 214 9.23 13.26 14.27
N LEU A 215 10.02 12.64 13.39
CA LEU A 215 9.77 12.54 11.96
C LEU A 215 9.36 11.10 11.60
N LEU A 216 8.23 10.94 10.93
CA LEU A 216 7.82 9.68 10.30
C LEU A 216 7.98 9.80 8.77
N SER A 217 8.59 8.80 8.15
CA SER A 217 8.68 8.71 6.70
C SER A 217 7.81 7.55 6.21
N ASP A 218 6.71 7.90 5.54
CA ASP A 218 5.82 6.94 4.91
C ASP A 218 6.39 6.46 3.57
N ASP A 219 6.36 5.14 3.32
CA ASP A 219 7.00 4.45 2.19
C ASP A 219 8.47 4.86 2.00
N GLY A 220 9.21 4.91 3.11
CA GLY A 220 10.55 5.49 3.16
C GLY A 220 11.70 4.48 3.15
N LEU A 221 11.46 3.15 3.17
CA LEU A 221 12.49 2.15 3.42
C LEU A 221 13.65 2.23 2.40
N GLN A 222 13.35 2.50 1.12
CA GLN A 222 14.31 2.65 0.03
C GLN A 222 14.89 4.08 -0.09
N HIS A 223 14.46 5.03 0.74
CA HIS A 223 14.99 6.41 0.72
C HIS A 223 16.23 6.57 1.60
N PHE A 224 17.32 5.89 1.23
CA PHE A 224 18.56 5.77 2.02
C PHE A 224 19.29 7.09 2.30
N ARG A 225 18.98 8.17 1.55
CA ARG A 225 19.51 9.51 1.82
C ARG A 225 18.96 10.15 3.09
N LEU A 226 17.78 9.73 3.53
CA LEU A 226 17.22 10.15 4.81
C LEU A 226 17.74 9.25 5.93
N GLY A 227 18.57 9.83 6.80
CA GLY A 227 19.05 9.17 8.01
C GLY A 227 17.88 8.83 8.94
N ARG A 228 17.99 7.73 9.64
CA ARG A 228 16.89 7.16 10.43
C ARG A 228 17.40 6.57 11.74
N ASP A 229 16.55 6.56 12.75
CA ASP A 229 16.80 5.92 14.04
C ASP A 229 16.07 4.59 14.16
N VAL A 230 14.89 4.45 13.54
CA VAL A 230 14.07 3.23 13.57
C VAL A 230 13.58 2.90 12.17
N GLU A 231 13.69 1.64 11.80
CA GLU A 231 13.14 1.07 10.56
C GLU A 231 12.03 0.06 10.88
N ILE A 232 10.85 0.27 10.30
CA ILE A 232 9.70 -0.63 10.40
C ILE A 232 9.39 -1.19 9.01
N ALA A 233 9.52 -2.51 8.85
CA ALA A 233 9.18 -3.20 7.62
C ALA A 233 7.81 -3.87 7.74
N MET A 234 6.94 -3.60 6.78
CA MET A 234 5.61 -4.23 6.70
C MET A 234 5.59 -5.37 5.71
N ILE A 235 4.93 -6.46 6.08
CA ILE A 235 4.71 -7.64 5.26
C ILE A 235 3.21 -7.89 5.16
N ASP A 236 2.72 -8.09 3.94
CA ASP A 236 1.37 -8.61 3.73
C ASP A 236 1.38 -10.12 3.99
N GLY A 237 0.70 -10.56 5.05
CA GLY A 237 0.68 -11.96 5.46
C GLY A 237 0.01 -12.90 4.46
N ILE A 238 -0.84 -12.40 3.56
CA ILE A 238 -1.49 -13.19 2.51
C ILE A 238 -0.53 -13.36 1.33
N ARG A 239 -0.05 -12.25 0.76
CA ARG A 239 0.81 -12.25 -0.44
C ARG A 239 2.26 -12.62 -0.15
N LYS A 240 2.70 -12.40 1.09
CA LYS A 240 4.07 -12.68 1.54
C LYS A 240 5.11 -12.07 0.59
N PHE A 241 6.04 -12.90 0.12
CA PHE A 241 7.16 -12.51 -0.75
C PHE A 241 6.99 -13.00 -2.20
N GLY A 242 5.79 -13.50 -2.55
CA GLY A 242 5.55 -14.10 -3.86
C GLY A 242 6.53 -15.22 -4.18
N ASN A 243 7.14 -15.17 -5.36
CA ASN A 243 8.14 -16.15 -5.80
C ASN A 243 9.56 -15.92 -5.24
N ASN A 244 9.74 -15.05 -4.26
CA ASN A 244 11.02 -14.73 -3.59
C ASN A 244 12.10 -14.10 -4.50
N HIS A 245 11.77 -13.68 -5.70
CA HIS A 245 12.71 -13.02 -6.59
C HIS A 245 12.64 -11.49 -6.50
N LEU A 246 13.77 -10.84 -6.79
CA LEU A 246 13.84 -9.40 -6.94
C LEU A 246 13.20 -8.96 -8.27
N LEU A 247 12.81 -7.69 -8.34
CA LEU A 247 12.36 -7.07 -9.57
C LEU A 247 13.37 -7.27 -10.72
N PRO A 248 12.91 -7.49 -11.97
CA PRO A 248 11.52 -7.65 -12.40
C PRO A 248 10.99 -9.09 -12.35
N ALA A 249 11.81 -10.11 -12.02
CA ALA A 249 11.38 -11.50 -12.00
C ALA A 249 10.47 -11.85 -10.80
N GLY A 250 10.39 -10.99 -9.79
CA GLY A 250 9.53 -11.13 -8.63
C GLY A 250 9.16 -9.80 -8.01
N PRO A 251 8.35 -9.79 -6.95
CA PRO A 251 7.82 -8.58 -6.34
C PRO A 251 8.80 -7.87 -5.41
N LEU A 252 9.98 -8.43 -5.14
CA LEU A 252 10.90 -7.89 -4.14
C LEU A 252 11.66 -6.67 -4.64
N ARG A 253 11.57 -5.56 -3.91
CA ARG A 253 12.42 -4.36 -4.07
C ARG A 253 13.79 -4.56 -3.41
N GLU A 254 13.80 -5.29 -2.28
CA GLU A 254 14.99 -5.63 -1.51
C GLU A 254 14.99 -7.11 -1.14
N PRO A 255 16.17 -7.74 -0.94
CA PRO A 255 16.23 -9.13 -0.49
C PRO A 255 15.53 -9.34 0.85
N ILE A 256 14.91 -10.50 1.06
CA ILE A 256 14.23 -10.87 2.33
C ILE A 256 15.17 -10.69 3.54
N LYS A 257 16.45 -10.95 3.35
CA LYS A 257 17.49 -10.73 4.38
C LYS A 257 17.53 -9.30 4.96
N LYS A 258 16.95 -8.30 4.27
CA LYS A 258 16.79 -6.95 4.81
C LYS A 258 15.96 -6.94 6.09
N LEU A 259 15.03 -7.88 6.28
CA LEU A 259 14.17 -7.98 7.47
C LEU A 259 14.97 -8.29 8.74
N GLU A 260 16.13 -8.91 8.64
CA GLU A 260 17.04 -9.15 9.76
C GLU A 260 17.75 -7.86 10.24
N GLN A 261 17.68 -6.78 9.45
CA GLN A 261 18.39 -5.52 9.68
C GLN A 261 17.46 -4.39 10.12
N VAL A 262 16.15 -4.59 10.10
CA VAL A 262 15.18 -3.59 10.55
C VAL A 262 14.85 -3.79 12.02
N ASP A 263 14.43 -2.73 12.69
CA ASP A 263 14.11 -2.78 14.12
C ASP A 263 12.80 -3.51 14.40
N PHE A 264 11.82 -3.37 13.50
CA PHE A 264 10.51 -4.02 13.64
C PHE A 264 10.02 -4.57 12.31
N VAL A 265 9.47 -5.79 12.37
CA VAL A 265 8.74 -6.42 11.26
C VAL A 265 7.29 -6.56 11.64
N ILE A 266 6.38 -5.97 10.85
CA ILE A 266 4.95 -6.01 11.13
C ILE A 266 4.23 -6.78 10.03
N ASN A 267 3.61 -7.90 10.41
CA ASN A 267 2.77 -8.69 9.52
C ASN A 267 1.31 -8.24 9.63
N THR A 268 0.65 -8.08 8.49
CA THR A 268 -0.79 -7.87 8.40
C THR A 268 -1.53 -9.17 8.08
N ASN A 269 -2.84 -9.20 8.29
CA ASN A 269 -3.73 -10.31 7.89
C ASN A 269 -3.50 -11.67 8.60
N ASN A 270 -3.23 -11.66 9.90
CA ASN A 270 -3.22 -12.85 10.78
C ASN A 270 -2.34 -14.03 10.32
N PHE A 271 -1.36 -13.82 9.47
CA PHE A 271 -0.50 -14.88 9.00
C PHE A 271 0.96 -14.63 9.34
N TYR A 272 1.57 -15.53 10.08
CA TYR A 272 3.03 -15.57 10.21
C TYR A 272 3.60 -16.29 8.99
N SER A 273 4.51 -15.67 8.25
CA SER A 273 5.32 -16.42 7.31
C SER A 273 6.35 -17.24 8.09
N SER A 274 6.61 -18.46 7.69
CA SER A 274 7.62 -19.34 8.33
C SER A 274 9.02 -18.70 8.40
N GLU A 275 9.31 -17.72 7.55
CA GLU A 275 10.55 -16.95 7.53
C GLU A 275 10.49 -15.77 8.51
N ALA A 276 9.32 -15.13 8.67
CA ALA A 276 9.14 -14.04 9.63
C ALA A 276 8.99 -14.53 11.07
N GLU A 277 8.47 -15.76 11.30
CA GLU A 277 8.41 -16.39 12.63
C GLU A 277 9.76 -16.55 13.32
N LYS A 278 10.83 -16.60 12.52
CA LYS A 278 12.21 -16.74 13.02
C LYS A 278 12.81 -15.41 13.49
N LEU A 279 12.12 -14.30 13.26
CA LEU A 279 12.61 -12.98 13.63
C LEU A 279 12.08 -12.61 15.03
N GLU A 280 12.97 -12.29 15.96
CA GLU A 280 12.63 -11.88 17.32
C GLU A 280 11.84 -10.56 17.38
N ASN A 281 11.98 -9.72 16.34
CA ASN A 281 11.36 -8.41 16.21
C ASN A 281 10.06 -8.41 15.38
N ASN A 282 9.36 -9.54 15.32
CA ASN A 282 8.17 -9.77 14.51
C ASN A 282 6.88 -9.54 15.30
N TYR A 283 5.99 -8.71 14.74
CA TYR A 283 4.72 -8.31 15.36
C TYR A 283 3.56 -8.51 14.39
N LEU A 284 2.38 -8.76 14.94
CA LEU A 284 1.15 -8.91 14.16
C LEU A 284 0.30 -7.65 14.27
N MET A 285 -0.17 -7.15 13.14
CA MET A 285 -1.11 -6.05 13.05
C MET A 285 -2.43 -6.52 12.43
N THR A 286 -3.53 -6.28 13.14
CA THR A 286 -4.89 -6.58 12.68
C THR A 286 -5.67 -5.29 12.50
N TYR A 287 -6.48 -5.21 11.43
CA TYR A 287 -7.40 -4.11 11.20
C TYR A 287 -8.76 -4.45 11.78
N LYS A 288 -9.31 -3.53 12.59
CA LYS A 288 -10.70 -3.60 13.03
C LYS A 288 -11.46 -2.44 12.43
N PRO A 289 -12.47 -2.66 11.59
CA PRO A 289 -13.31 -1.56 11.09
C PRO A 289 -14.03 -0.91 12.29
N VAL A 290 -13.90 0.42 12.41
CA VAL A 290 -14.49 1.18 13.52
C VAL A 290 -15.75 1.91 13.07
N LYS A 291 -15.84 2.28 11.80
CA LYS A 291 -16.95 3.10 11.28
C LYS A 291 -17.10 2.88 9.77
N TRP A 292 -18.34 2.81 9.32
CA TRP A 292 -18.71 2.88 7.91
C TRP A 292 -19.01 4.34 7.56
N VAL A 293 -18.48 4.82 6.44
CA VAL A 293 -18.72 6.17 5.93
C VAL A 293 -19.16 6.04 4.49
N SER A 294 -20.31 6.62 4.14
CA SER A 294 -20.74 6.75 2.75
C SER A 294 -19.78 7.69 2.02
N LEU A 295 -19.28 7.27 0.87
CA LEU A 295 -18.62 8.16 -0.08
C LEU A 295 -19.74 8.84 -0.88
N GLN A 296 -20.13 10.06 -0.52
CA GLN A 296 -20.95 10.92 -1.33
C GLN A 296 -20.07 11.62 -2.35
#